data_661877f05f51737d302126566990bf9d
#
_entry.id   661877f05f51737d302126566990bf9d
#
_cell.length_a   1.000
_cell.length_b   1.000
_cell.length_c   1.000
_cell.angle_alpha   90.00
_cell.angle_beta   90.00
_cell.angle_gamma   90.00
#
_symmetry.space_group_name_H-M   'P 1'
#
loop_
_entity.id
_entity.type
_entity.pdbx_description
1 polymer ?
#
loop_
_entity_poly.entity_id
_entity_poly.type
_entity_poly.pdbx_seq_one_letter_code
_entity_poly.pdbx_strand_id
1 'polypeptide(L)'
;MPHLVVPSPAGEPFTQATARRLAGEPWLAFACGRYEGIDERVVEDAATRMPVSVLSLGDYVLNGGEVAVLAIVEAVARLLPGVLGNAASLVEESHEDGLLEYPVYTKPPVWRGRDVPPVLLSGDHGAIAAWRHQQRVHRTAERRPDLRPASAALTAEGLEIRAAQPSDAEEVAVLQRACWITEGLANRSWGVLETMCETADEKRRSFEEWRTWVVRSGDRLVGSVRARVGMEDPGQWEIGRLMIAPDLQGRGIGQALLEYAESAAPAGTRRFWVNTGAKSTANLRRYRRAGYRVLPREGRFPRTVDLVKDVPTA
;
A
#
# COMPACT_ATOMS: atom_id res chain seq x y z
N MET A 1 -19.80 7.49 -32.15
CA MET A 1 -18.48 8.12 -32.39
C MET A 1 -17.41 7.25 -31.75
N PRO A 2 -16.18 7.19 -32.26
CA PRO A 2 -15.09 6.51 -31.60
C PRO A 2 -14.68 7.22 -30.30
N HIS A 3 -14.13 6.48 -29.35
CA HIS A 3 -13.32 7.04 -28.28
C HIS A 3 -11.87 7.06 -28.76
N LEU A 4 -11.27 8.24 -28.87
CA LEU A 4 -9.89 8.40 -29.32
C LEU A 4 -8.94 8.19 -28.15
N VAL A 5 -7.97 7.30 -28.33
CA VAL A 5 -6.88 7.05 -27.37
C VAL A 5 -5.57 7.53 -28.01
N VAL A 6 -4.86 8.41 -27.29
CA VAL A 6 -3.57 8.96 -27.72
C VAL A 6 -2.50 8.48 -26.73
N PRO A 7 -1.65 7.50 -27.12
CA PRO A 7 -0.52 7.11 -26.28
C PRO A 7 0.50 8.25 -26.16
N SER A 8 0.82 8.65 -24.93
CA SER A 8 1.79 9.71 -24.63
C SER A 8 2.46 9.47 -23.28
N PRO A 9 3.78 9.70 -23.13
CA PRO A 9 4.42 9.64 -21.83
C PRO A 9 3.92 10.71 -20.85
N ALA A 10 3.29 11.77 -21.34
CA ALA A 10 2.66 12.83 -20.55
C ALA A 10 1.18 12.55 -20.21
N GLY A 11 0.63 11.41 -20.63
CA GLY A 11 -0.76 11.03 -20.40
C GLY A 11 -1.03 10.50 -18.99
N GLU A 12 -2.32 10.32 -18.68
CA GLU A 12 -2.74 9.63 -17.46
C GLU A 12 -2.25 8.18 -17.44
N PRO A 13 -1.86 7.63 -16.27
CA PRO A 13 -1.45 6.23 -16.18
C PRO A 13 -2.55 5.27 -16.64
N PHE A 14 -2.20 4.38 -17.57
CA PHE A 14 -3.09 3.29 -17.98
C PHE A 14 -3.14 2.22 -16.91
N THR A 15 -4.32 1.97 -16.36
CA THR A 15 -4.56 1.01 -15.28
C THR A 15 -5.62 -0.02 -15.68
N GLN A 16 -5.80 -1.06 -14.85
CA GLN A 16 -6.88 -2.05 -15.04
C GLN A 16 -8.27 -1.38 -15.02
N ALA A 17 -8.46 -0.37 -14.19
CA ALA A 17 -9.70 0.42 -14.18
C ALA A 17 -9.92 1.17 -15.50
N THR A 18 -8.87 1.72 -16.09
CA THR A 18 -8.90 2.36 -17.40
C THR A 18 -9.22 1.33 -18.50
N ALA A 19 -8.62 0.13 -18.44
CA ALA A 19 -8.91 -0.95 -19.39
C ALA A 19 -10.39 -1.35 -19.34
N ARG A 20 -10.97 -1.51 -18.14
CA ARG A 20 -12.42 -1.80 -17.99
C ARG A 20 -13.31 -0.70 -18.56
N ARG A 21 -12.98 0.56 -18.31
CA ARG A 21 -13.72 1.67 -18.90
C ARG A 21 -13.70 1.64 -20.43
N LEU A 22 -12.52 1.41 -21.02
CA LEU A 22 -12.37 1.32 -22.46
C LEU A 22 -13.03 0.05 -23.06
N ALA A 23 -13.08 -1.05 -22.31
CA ALA A 23 -13.80 -2.25 -22.75
C ALA A 23 -15.32 -2.05 -22.86
N GLY A 24 -15.89 -1.04 -22.20
CA GLY A 24 -17.27 -0.63 -22.33
C GLY A 24 -17.56 0.25 -23.54
N GLU A 25 -16.52 0.74 -24.22
CA GLU A 25 -16.69 1.60 -25.40
C GLU A 25 -16.99 0.78 -26.66
N PRO A 26 -17.96 1.19 -27.47
CA PRO A 26 -18.34 0.44 -28.68
C PRO A 26 -17.29 0.50 -29.79
N TRP A 27 -16.40 1.48 -29.76
CA TRP A 27 -15.40 1.70 -30.81
C TRP A 27 -14.24 2.54 -30.27
N LEU A 28 -13.02 1.98 -30.30
CA LEU A 28 -11.78 2.67 -29.95
C LEU A 28 -11.01 3.04 -31.23
N ALA A 29 -10.52 4.25 -31.32
CA ALA A 29 -9.56 4.71 -32.31
C ALA A 29 -8.25 5.10 -31.61
N PHE A 30 -7.10 4.80 -32.24
CA PHE A 30 -5.80 5.12 -31.68
C PHE A 30 -5.02 6.06 -32.60
N ALA A 31 -4.44 7.14 -32.04
CA ALA A 31 -3.54 8.03 -32.76
C ALA A 31 -2.12 7.87 -32.21
N CYS A 32 -1.22 7.27 -33.01
CA CYS A 32 0.15 7.05 -32.65
C CYS A 32 1.03 8.19 -33.18
N GLY A 33 1.58 8.99 -32.27
CA GLY A 33 2.60 9.98 -32.59
C GLY A 33 3.96 9.35 -32.84
N ARG A 34 4.74 9.97 -33.69
CA ARG A 34 6.16 9.71 -33.93
C ARG A 34 6.95 10.97 -33.72
N TYR A 35 8.28 10.84 -33.60
CA TYR A 35 9.19 11.96 -33.38
C TYR A 35 8.86 12.75 -32.11
N GLU A 36 8.52 14.03 -32.24
CA GLU A 36 8.17 14.94 -31.14
C GLU A 36 6.71 14.83 -30.66
N GLY A 37 5.92 13.90 -31.22
CA GLY A 37 4.54 13.65 -30.80
C GLY A 37 3.48 14.24 -31.76
N ILE A 38 2.26 14.42 -31.22
CA ILE A 38 1.11 15.01 -31.94
C ILE A 38 0.91 16.44 -31.42
N ASP A 39 0.66 17.37 -32.32
CA ASP A 39 0.33 18.75 -31.97
C ASP A 39 -0.88 18.79 -31.02
N GLU A 40 -0.75 19.46 -29.89
CA GLU A 40 -1.77 19.51 -28.84
C GLU A 40 -3.13 20.02 -29.38
N ARG A 41 -3.12 20.95 -30.33
CA ARG A 41 -4.33 21.48 -30.97
C ARG A 41 -5.15 20.38 -31.67
N VAL A 42 -4.53 19.30 -32.13
CA VAL A 42 -5.24 18.15 -32.72
C VAL A 42 -6.02 17.40 -31.64
N VAL A 43 -5.44 17.26 -30.45
CA VAL A 43 -6.07 16.59 -29.30
C VAL A 43 -7.23 17.46 -28.78
N GLU A 44 -6.99 18.78 -28.62
CA GLU A 44 -8.01 19.74 -28.20
C GLU A 44 -9.20 19.79 -29.19
N ASP A 45 -8.94 19.87 -30.49
CA ASP A 45 -10.00 19.86 -31.52
C ASP A 45 -10.78 18.54 -31.54
N ALA A 46 -10.10 17.40 -31.41
CA ALA A 46 -10.76 16.10 -31.33
C ALA A 46 -11.68 16.01 -30.09
N ALA A 47 -11.26 16.56 -28.95
CA ALA A 47 -12.03 16.55 -27.71
C ALA A 47 -13.34 17.36 -27.81
N THR A 48 -13.46 18.30 -28.75
CA THR A 48 -14.72 19.00 -29.01
C THR A 48 -15.76 18.12 -29.72
N ARG A 49 -15.35 17.01 -30.33
CA ARG A 49 -16.18 16.18 -31.21
C ARG A 49 -16.36 14.75 -30.69
N MET A 50 -15.42 14.23 -29.88
CA MET A 50 -15.46 12.85 -29.38
C MET A 50 -14.74 12.72 -28.04
N PRO A 51 -15.00 11.68 -27.25
CA PRO A 51 -14.20 11.37 -26.08
C PRO A 51 -12.74 11.14 -26.45
N VAL A 52 -11.80 11.75 -25.71
CA VAL A 52 -10.36 11.58 -25.90
C VAL A 52 -9.73 11.16 -24.59
N SER A 53 -8.82 10.17 -24.63
CA SER A 53 -7.96 9.81 -23.50
C SER A 53 -6.50 9.84 -23.94
N VAL A 54 -5.70 10.66 -23.29
CA VAL A 54 -4.24 10.66 -23.42
C VAL A 54 -3.67 9.75 -22.34
N LEU A 55 -3.03 8.64 -22.71
CA LEU A 55 -2.66 7.57 -21.78
C LEU A 55 -1.17 7.23 -21.83
N SER A 56 -0.56 7.07 -20.65
CA SER A 56 0.81 6.61 -20.46
C SER A 56 0.85 5.18 -19.96
N LEU A 57 1.77 4.35 -20.48
CA LEU A 57 2.04 3.01 -19.94
C LEU A 57 2.92 3.01 -18.68
N GLY A 58 3.61 4.12 -18.40
CA GLY A 58 4.53 4.23 -17.26
C GLY A 58 5.56 5.35 -17.47
N ASP A 59 6.41 5.52 -16.46
CA ASP A 59 7.40 6.61 -16.40
C ASP A 59 8.64 6.33 -17.27
N TYR A 60 8.42 6.13 -18.55
CA TYR A 60 9.46 5.92 -19.58
C TYR A 60 8.95 6.35 -20.96
N VAL A 61 9.90 6.59 -21.87
CA VAL A 61 9.59 7.04 -23.24
C VAL A 61 9.83 5.91 -24.23
N LEU A 62 8.89 5.71 -25.16
CA LEU A 62 8.97 4.81 -26.31
C LEU A 62 9.20 5.61 -27.59
N ASN A 63 9.79 4.98 -28.63
CA ASN A 63 10.04 5.63 -29.92
C ASN A 63 8.76 5.96 -30.70
N GLY A 64 7.60 5.39 -30.32
CA GLY A 64 6.31 5.59 -30.95
C GLY A 64 5.20 4.96 -30.12
N GLY A 65 3.94 5.29 -30.44
CA GLY A 65 2.77 4.84 -29.70
C GLY A 65 2.34 3.39 -29.98
N GLU A 66 2.89 2.73 -31.00
CA GLU A 66 2.37 1.44 -31.47
C GLU A 66 2.48 0.32 -30.44
N VAL A 67 3.59 0.26 -29.69
CA VAL A 67 3.76 -0.72 -28.62
C VAL A 67 2.77 -0.47 -27.49
N ALA A 68 2.52 0.82 -27.17
CA ALA A 68 1.52 1.18 -26.19
C ALA A 68 0.12 0.76 -26.64
N VAL A 69 -0.23 0.95 -27.91
CA VAL A 69 -1.51 0.49 -28.47
C VAL A 69 -1.66 -1.01 -28.34
N LEU A 70 -0.63 -1.79 -28.65
CA LEU A 70 -0.67 -3.26 -28.51
C LEU A 70 -0.95 -3.67 -27.06
N ALA A 71 -0.28 -3.05 -26.09
CA ALA A 71 -0.49 -3.32 -24.66
C ALA A 71 -1.91 -2.93 -24.21
N ILE A 72 -2.41 -1.77 -24.64
CA ILE A 72 -3.77 -1.30 -24.30
C ILE A 72 -4.81 -2.23 -24.93
N VAL A 73 -4.68 -2.58 -26.23
CA VAL A 73 -5.62 -3.47 -26.92
C VAL A 73 -5.65 -4.84 -26.26
N GLU A 74 -4.50 -5.42 -25.93
CA GLU A 74 -4.43 -6.72 -25.23
C GLU A 74 -5.15 -6.67 -23.89
N ALA A 75 -4.88 -5.64 -23.08
CA ALA A 75 -5.50 -5.47 -21.77
C ALA A 75 -7.02 -5.24 -21.86
N VAL A 76 -7.50 -4.52 -22.87
CA VAL A 76 -8.93 -4.25 -23.10
C VAL A 76 -9.63 -5.46 -23.69
N ALA A 77 -9.05 -6.09 -24.74
CA ALA A 77 -9.69 -7.17 -25.46
C ALA A 77 -9.97 -8.40 -24.59
N ARG A 78 -9.05 -8.75 -23.67
CA ARG A 78 -9.25 -9.87 -22.75
C ARG A 78 -10.40 -9.69 -21.76
N LEU A 79 -10.89 -8.45 -21.57
CA LEU A 79 -12.06 -8.14 -20.74
C LEU A 79 -13.39 -8.28 -21.49
N LEU A 80 -13.34 -8.43 -22.81
CA LEU A 80 -14.54 -8.58 -23.63
C LEU A 80 -15.11 -10.01 -23.48
N PRO A 81 -16.45 -10.16 -23.43
CA PRO A 81 -17.09 -11.47 -23.36
C PRO A 81 -16.66 -12.38 -24.54
N GLY A 82 -16.29 -13.64 -24.23
CA GLY A 82 -15.94 -14.63 -25.21
C GLY A 82 -14.49 -14.57 -25.75
N VAL A 83 -13.68 -13.60 -25.36
CA VAL A 83 -12.25 -13.54 -25.74
C VAL A 83 -11.43 -14.54 -24.94
N LEU A 84 -11.67 -14.63 -23.61
CA LEU A 84 -11.05 -15.65 -22.77
C LEU A 84 -11.97 -16.86 -22.62
N GLY A 85 -11.40 -18.06 -22.71
CA GLY A 85 -12.15 -19.31 -22.57
C GLY A 85 -12.71 -19.58 -21.17
N ASN A 86 -12.13 -18.97 -20.14
CA ASN A 86 -12.59 -19.06 -18.75
C ASN A 86 -12.63 -17.68 -18.09
N ALA A 87 -13.80 -17.08 -18.01
CA ALA A 87 -13.99 -15.78 -17.36
C ALA A 87 -13.67 -15.80 -15.85
N ALA A 88 -13.74 -16.98 -15.19
CA ALA A 88 -13.42 -17.11 -13.77
C ALA A 88 -11.90 -16.91 -13.48
N SER A 89 -11.03 -17.07 -14.49
CA SER A 89 -9.60 -16.81 -14.32
C SER A 89 -9.28 -15.33 -14.07
N LEU A 90 -10.14 -14.43 -14.52
CA LEU A 90 -9.97 -12.98 -14.30
C LEU A 90 -10.14 -12.57 -12.83
N VAL A 91 -10.91 -13.32 -12.06
CA VAL A 91 -11.31 -12.92 -10.67
C VAL A 91 -10.11 -12.94 -9.70
N GLU A 92 -9.15 -13.84 -9.92
CA GLU A 92 -7.98 -14.00 -9.05
C GLU A 92 -6.71 -13.29 -9.57
N GLU A 93 -6.81 -12.57 -10.68
CA GLU A 93 -5.67 -11.89 -11.30
C GLU A 93 -5.25 -10.62 -10.54
N SER A 94 -4.01 -10.19 -10.80
CA SER A 94 -3.49 -8.93 -10.25
C SER A 94 -4.35 -7.73 -10.65
N HIS A 95 -4.55 -6.81 -9.71
CA HIS A 95 -5.29 -5.55 -9.87
C HIS A 95 -6.83 -5.65 -9.96
N GLU A 96 -7.42 -6.85 -9.76
CA GLU A 96 -8.87 -7.01 -9.78
C GLU A 96 -9.54 -6.45 -8.51
N ASP A 97 -8.93 -6.74 -7.35
CA ASP A 97 -9.41 -6.33 -6.02
C ASP A 97 -8.39 -5.50 -5.24
N GLY A 98 -7.44 -4.88 -5.96
CA GLY A 98 -6.36 -4.08 -5.35
C GLY A 98 -5.19 -4.89 -4.83
N LEU A 99 -5.15 -6.20 -5.05
CA LEU A 99 -4.03 -7.05 -4.68
C LEU A 99 -3.30 -7.59 -5.90
N LEU A 100 -2.02 -7.91 -5.74
CA LEU A 100 -1.26 -8.70 -6.70
C LEU A 100 -1.63 -10.18 -6.57
N GLU A 101 -1.43 -10.93 -7.63
CA GLU A 101 -1.62 -12.38 -7.68
C GLU A 101 -0.63 -13.12 -6.77
N TYR A 102 -1.07 -14.27 -6.23
CA TYR A 102 -0.22 -15.20 -5.48
C TYR A 102 0.82 -15.88 -6.38
N PRO A 103 1.91 -16.48 -5.82
CA PRO A 103 2.88 -17.23 -6.61
C PRO A 103 2.28 -18.51 -7.20
N VAL A 104 2.45 -18.70 -8.51
CA VAL A 104 1.98 -19.86 -9.23
C VAL A 104 3.07 -20.95 -9.22
N TYR A 105 2.65 -22.19 -9.01
CA TYR A 105 3.52 -23.38 -9.04
C TYR A 105 2.97 -24.39 -10.07
N THR A 106 3.88 -25.03 -10.79
CA THR A 106 3.57 -26.04 -11.80
C THR A 106 4.31 -27.34 -11.47
N LYS A 107 4.01 -28.41 -12.20
CA LYS A 107 4.75 -29.68 -12.13
C LYS A 107 6.19 -29.50 -12.65
N PRO A 108 7.16 -30.23 -12.11
CA PRO A 108 7.05 -31.27 -11.07
C PRO A 108 6.97 -30.69 -9.64
N PRO A 109 6.55 -31.47 -8.61
CA PRO A 109 6.47 -31.02 -7.21
C PRO A 109 7.80 -30.53 -6.63
N VAL A 110 8.90 -31.04 -7.12
CA VAL A 110 10.26 -30.62 -6.76
C VAL A 110 11.01 -30.20 -8.02
N TRP A 111 11.51 -28.96 -8.06
CA TRP A 111 12.31 -28.47 -9.16
C TRP A 111 13.63 -27.88 -8.65
N ARG A 112 14.74 -28.51 -9.01
CA ARG A 112 16.11 -28.13 -8.59
C ARG A 112 16.24 -27.93 -7.08
N GLY A 113 15.71 -28.88 -6.30
CA GLY A 113 15.74 -28.84 -4.83
C GLY A 113 14.80 -27.81 -4.17
N ARG A 114 13.85 -27.28 -4.92
CA ARG A 114 12.82 -26.36 -4.43
C ARG A 114 11.46 -27.02 -4.51
N ASP A 115 10.80 -27.16 -3.37
CA ASP A 115 9.50 -27.81 -3.27
C ASP A 115 8.34 -26.86 -3.57
N VAL A 116 7.26 -27.39 -4.12
CA VAL A 116 5.96 -26.72 -4.08
C VAL A 116 5.49 -26.68 -2.62
N PRO A 117 4.96 -25.56 -2.12
CA PRO A 117 4.44 -25.49 -0.74
C PRO A 117 3.47 -26.64 -0.45
N PRO A 118 3.66 -27.40 0.64
CA PRO A 118 2.87 -28.60 0.94
C PRO A 118 1.36 -28.35 1.00
N VAL A 119 0.93 -27.17 1.45
CA VAL A 119 -0.48 -26.79 1.50
C VAL A 119 -1.14 -26.86 0.11
N LEU A 120 -0.42 -26.52 -0.97
CA LEU A 120 -0.95 -26.57 -2.33
C LEU A 120 -1.15 -28.00 -2.86
N LEU A 121 -0.54 -28.99 -2.21
CA LEU A 121 -0.64 -30.41 -2.53
C LEU A 121 -1.60 -31.16 -1.59
N SER A 122 -2.15 -30.49 -0.57
CA SER A 122 -2.96 -31.13 0.48
C SER A 122 -4.36 -31.56 0.02
N GLY A 123 -4.90 -30.94 -1.05
CA GLY A 123 -6.30 -31.12 -1.43
C GLY A 123 -7.29 -30.34 -0.54
N ASP A 124 -6.84 -29.67 0.53
CA ASP A 124 -7.68 -28.83 1.39
C ASP A 124 -7.88 -27.44 0.70
N HIS A 125 -9.02 -27.30 0.02
CA HIS A 125 -9.35 -26.07 -0.71
C HIS A 125 -9.43 -24.83 0.21
N GLY A 126 -9.86 -25.01 1.46
CA GLY A 126 -9.93 -23.91 2.44
C GLY A 126 -8.52 -23.42 2.82
N ALA A 127 -7.63 -24.32 3.17
CA ALA A 127 -6.24 -24.02 3.50
C ALA A 127 -5.48 -23.45 2.30
N ILE A 128 -5.76 -23.95 1.08
CA ILE A 128 -5.17 -23.44 -0.15
C ILE A 128 -5.63 -22.00 -0.41
N ALA A 129 -6.92 -21.70 -0.28
CA ALA A 129 -7.47 -20.36 -0.48
C ALA A 129 -6.90 -19.35 0.53
N ALA A 130 -6.83 -19.75 1.81
CA ALA A 130 -6.24 -18.93 2.87
C ALA A 130 -4.76 -18.64 2.60
N TRP A 131 -3.98 -19.65 2.21
CA TRP A 131 -2.58 -19.47 1.85
C TRP A 131 -2.39 -18.55 0.65
N ARG A 132 -3.18 -18.72 -0.42
CA ARG A 132 -3.16 -17.87 -1.61
C ARG A 132 -3.45 -16.42 -1.25
N HIS A 133 -4.50 -16.16 -0.47
CA HIS A 133 -4.83 -14.82 -0.01
C HIS A 133 -3.69 -14.18 0.80
N GLN A 134 -3.08 -14.93 1.73
CA GLN A 134 -1.94 -14.47 2.50
C GLN A 134 -0.74 -14.10 1.61
N GLN A 135 -0.46 -14.92 0.57
CA GLN A 135 0.62 -14.62 -0.39
C GLN A 135 0.32 -13.37 -1.23
N ARG A 136 -0.94 -13.15 -1.62
CA ARG A 136 -1.37 -11.94 -2.31
C ARG A 136 -1.11 -10.70 -1.47
N VAL A 137 -1.56 -10.70 -0.22
CA VAL A 137 -1.36 -9.59 0.73
C VAL A 137 0.13 -9.31 0.94
N HIS A 138 0.92 -10.34 1.19
CA HIS A 138 2.37 -10.22 1.40
C HIS A 138 3.09 -9.64 0.16
N ARG A 139 2.84 -10.23 -1.01
CA ARG A 139 3.43 -9.79 -2.27
C ARG A 139 3.05 -8.37 -2.64
N THR A 140 1.78 -7.99 -2.42
CA THR A 140 1.32 -6.62 -2.64
C THR A 140 2.03 -5.64 -1.70
N ALA A 141 2.16 -6.00 -0.44
CA ALA A 141 2.86 -5.19 0.55
C ALA A 141 4.34 -4.95 0.19
N GLU A 142 5.00 -5.97 -0.38
CA GLU A 142 6.41 -5.93 -0.75
C GLU A 142 6.66 -5.17 -2.06
N ARG A 143 5.82 -5.40 -3.08
CA ARG A 143 6.07 -4.95 -4.46
C ARG A 143 5.25 -3.76 -4.89
N ARG A 144 4.03 -3.65 -4.39
CA ARG A 144 3.07 -2.60 -4.74
C ARG A 144 2.32 -2.11 -3.50
N PRO A 145 3.04 -1.50 -2.56
CA PRO A 145 2.45 -0.95 -1.34
C PRO A 145 1.37 0.11 -1.60
N ASP A 146 1.41 0.76 -2.76
CA ASP A 146 0.43 1.73 -3.24
C ASP A 146 -0.96 1.13 -3.51
N LEU A 147 -1.07 -0.17 -3.82
CA LEU A 147 -2.35 -0.84 -4.13
C LEU A 147 -3.17 -1.26 -2.89
N ARG A 148 -2.63 -1.07 -1.69
CA ARG A 148 -3.29 -1.54 -0.48
C ARG A 148 -4.52 -0.69 -0.14
N PRO A 149 -5.61 -1.27 0.41
CA PRO A 149 -6.82 -0.52 0.76
C PRO A 149 -6.55 0.70 1.64
N ALA A 150 -5.62 0.57 2.60
CA ALA A 150 -5.20 1.69 3.46
C ALA A 150 -4.47 2.78 2.68
N SER A 151 -3.65 2.43 1.67
CA SER A 151 -3.01 3.43 0.80
C SER A 151 -4.01 4.09 -0.13
N ALA A 152 -5.00 3.35 -0.65
CA ALA A 152 -6.08 3.92 -1.45
C ALA A 152 -6.89 4.98 -0.67
N ALA A 153 -7.17 4.72 0.62
CA ALA A 153 -7.82 5.71 1.50
C ALA A 153 -6.96 6.97 1.69
N LEU A 154 -5.63 6.82 1.80
CA LEU A 154 -4.72 7.95 1.88
C LEU A 154 -4.64 8.72 0.56
N THR A 155 -4.57 8.01 -0.57
CA THR A 155 -4.55 8.62 -1.91
C THR A 155 -5.82 9.43 -2.19
N ALA A 156 -7.00 8.96 -1.73
CA ALA A 156 -8.25 9.72 -1.84
C ALA A 156 -8.22 11.06 -1.09
N GLU A 157 -7.36 11.18 -0.06
CA GLU A 157 -7.08 12.42 0.67
C GLU A 157 -5.92 13.24 0.04
N GLY A 158 -5.41 12.82 -1.11
CA GLY A 158 -4.26 13.47 -1.76
C GLY A 158 -2.92 13.19 -1.04
N LEU A 159 -2.83 12.07 -0.31
CA LEU A 159 -1.66 11.69 0.47
C LEU A 159 -0.95 10.49 -0.17
N GLU A 160 0.36 10.56 -0.22
CA GLU A 160 1.23 9.47 -0.68
C GLU A 160 1.85 8.73 0.51
N ILE A 161 1.83 7.38 0.49
CA ILE A 161 2.54 6.56 1.46
C ILE A 161 3.65 5.77 0.77
N ARG A 162 4.86 5.80 1.35
CA ARG A 162 6.02 5.05 0.86
C ARG A 162 6.93 4.61 2.01
N ALA A 163 7.87 3.71 1.70
CA ALA A 163 8.96 3.41 2.64
C ALA A 163 9.80 4.66 2.91
N ALA A 164 10.21 4.82 4.16
CA ALA A 164 11.10 5.91 4.56
C ALA A 164 12.47 5.74 3.90
N GLN A 165 13.04 6.86 3.48
CA GLN A 165 14.41 6.97 2.98
C GLN A 165 15.29 7.66 4.03
N PRO A 166 16.61 7.47 4.03
CA PRO A 166 17.51 8.16 4.94
C PRO A 166 17.35 9.69 4.96
N SER A 167 16.97 10.28 3.83
CA SER A 167 16.66 11.72 3.68
C SER A 167 15.42 12.17 4.45
N ASP A 168 14.50 11.28 4.81
CA ASP A 168 13.28 11.64 5.57
C ASP A 168 13.56 11.80 7.08
N ALA A 169 14.72 11.41 7.56
CA ALA A 169 15.02 11.31 8.99
C ALA A 169 14.83 12.62 9.76
N GLU A 170 15.20 13.75 9.15
CA GLU A 170 15.06 15.08 9.75
C GLU A 170 13.58 15.45 9.90
N GLU A 171 12.79 15.28 8.84
CA GLU A 171 11.35 15.57 8.87
C GLU A 171 10.60 14.62 9.82
N VAL A 172 10.97 13.33 9.88
CA VAL A 172 10.40 12.37 10.84
C VAL A 172 10.71 12.78 12.27
N ALA A 173 11.93 13.28 12.57
CA ALA A 173 12.28 13.78 13.88
C ALA A 173 11.47 15.03 14.27
N VAL A 174 11.24 15.94 13.32
CA VAL A 174 10.38 17.13 13.52
C VAL A 174 8.94 16.72 13.78
N LEU A 175 8.37 15.85 12.94
CA LEU A 175 7.01 15.32 13.10
C LEU A 175 6.85 14.65 14.48
N GLN A 176 7.83 13.86 14.90
CA GLN A 176 7.81 13.18 16.17
C GLN A 176 7.72 14.19 17.32
N ARG A 177 8.53 15.23 17.34
CA ARG A 177 8.48 16.27 18.37
C ARG A 177 7.09 16.92 18.43
N ALA A 178 6.52 17.28 17.29
CA ALA A 178 5.19 17.86 17.22
C ALA A 178 4.09 16.94 17.78
N CYS A 179 4.14 15.64 17.48
CA CYS A 179 3.17 14.66 17.97
C CYS A 179 3.34 14.35 19.46
N TRP A 180 4.58 14.30 19.96
CA TRP A 180 4.87 13.96 21.37
C TRP A 180 4.54 15.05 22.38
N ILE A 181 4.44 16.31 21.96
CA ILE A 181 3.94 17.39 22.82
C ILE A 181 2.53 17.05 23.33
N THR A 182 1.63 16.65 22.44
CA THR A 182 0.26 16.27 22.81
C THR A 182 0.22 15.05 23.73
N GLU A 183 1.06 14.05 23.46
CA GLU A 183 1.16 12.83 24.26
C GLU A 183 1.76 13.13 25.67
N GLY A 184 2.77 13.96 25.74
CA GLY A 184 3.38 14.42 27.01
C GLY A 184 2.37 15.15 27.88
N LEU A 185 1.58 16.04 27.32
CA LEU A 185 0.53 16.75 28.03
C LEU A 185 -0.55 15.79 28.56
N ALA A 186 -0.99 14.82 27.76
CA ALA A 186 -2.00 13.84 28.15
C ALA A 186 -1.54 12.96 29.33
N ASN A 187 -0.29 12.53 29.31
CA ASN A 187 0.28 11.64 30.34
C ASN A 187 0.87 12.38 31.55
N ARG A 188 0.93 13.70 31.55
CA ARG A 188 1.61 14.52 32.54
C ARG A 188 3.04 13.98 32.83
N SER A 189 3.72 13.58 31.80
CA SER A 189 5.00 12.91 31.86
C SER A 189 6.04 13.67 31.04
N TRP A 190 7.00 14.27 31.69
CA TRP A 190 8.19 14.86 31.05
C TRP A 190 9.24 13.80 30.68
N GLY A 191 9.05 12.52 31.06
CA GLY A 191 9.87 11.38 30.61
C GLY A 191 9.72 11.02 29.12
N VAL A 192 8.90 11.79 28.40
CA VAL A 192 8.85 11.83 26.93
C VAL A 192 10.11 12.44 26.32
N LEU A 193 10.96 13.07 27.13
CA LEU A 193 12.13 13.83 26.70
C LEU A 193 13.13 13.01 25.87
N GLU A 194 13.43 11.75 26.23
CA GLU A 194 14.35 10.92 25.44
C GLU A 194 13.88 10.76 24.01
N THR A 195 12.59 10.44 23.83
CA THR A 195 12.01 10.28 22.48
C THR A 195 11.96 11.59 21.70
N MET A 196 11.79 12.73 22.39
CA MET A 196 11.80 14.05 21.74
C MET A 196 13.20 14.51 21.38
N CYS A 197 14.23 13.99 22.05
CA CYS A 197 15.63 14.32 21.80
C CYS A 197 16.29 13.45 20.73
N GLU A 198 15.59 12.44 20.20
CA GLU A 198 16.14 11.63 19.11
C GLU A 198 16.59 12.51 17.93
N THR A 199 17.86 12.38 17.57
CA THR A 199 18.50 13.09 16.46
C THR A 199 18.12 12.50 15.09
N ALA A 200 18.41 13.22 14.02
CA ALA A 200 18.23 12.69 12.67
C ALA A 200 19.11 11.45 12.41
N ASP A 201 20.32 11.39 12.99
CA ASP A 201 21.20 10.23 12.83
C ASP A 201 20.68 9.00 13.56
N GLU A 202 20.09 9.16 14.73
CA GLU A 202 19.40 8.07 15.44
C GLU A 202 18.18 7.59 14.65
N LYS A 203 17.46 8.53 14.00
CA LYS A 203 16.36 8.16 13.09
C LYS A 203 16.84 7.36 11.90
N ARG A 204 17.93 7.77 11.23
CA ARG A 204 18.50 7.01 10.11
C ARG A 204 18.87 5.59 10.54
N ARG A 205 19.53 5.42 11.68
CA ARG A 205 19.83 4.09 12.24
C ARG A 205 18.57 3.28 12.54
N SER A 206 17.51 3.92 13.07
CA SER A 206 16.26 3.24 13.37
C SER A 206 15.54 2.70 12.12
N PHE A 207 15.80 3.24 10.92
CA PHE A 207 15.24 2.73 9.67
C PHE A 207 15.88 1.39 9.24
N GLU A 208 17.06 1.05 9.74
CA GLU A 208 17.70 -0.26 9.53
C GLU A 208 17.07 -1.35 10.41
N GLU A 209 16.65 -0.99 11.63
CA GLU A 209 16.04 -1.91 12.60
C GLU A 209 14.52 -2.06 12.43
N TRP A 210 13.87 -1.02 11.95
CA TRP A 210 12.43 -0.93 11.81
C TRP A 210 12.05 -0.64 10.37
N ARG A 211 11.14 -1.41 9.83
CA ARG A 211 10.46 -0.99 8.60
C ARG A 211 9.65 0.26 8.91
N THR A 212 10.06 1.37 8.36
CA THR A 212 9.41 2.67 8.58
C THR A 212 8.76 3.14 7.29
N TRP A 213 7.55 3.64 7.41
CA TRP A 213 6.82 4.28 6.30
C TRP A 213 6.50 5.73 6.66
N VAL A 214 6.46 6.55 5.64
CA VAL A 214 6.13 7.96 5.70
C VAL A 214 4.93 8.26 4.83
N VAL A 215 4.13 9.24 5.27
CA VAL A 215 3.00 9.79 4.52
C VAL A 215 3.33 11.22 4.16
N ARG A 216 3.17 11.57 2.90
CA ARG A 216 3.44 12.91 2.37
C ARG A 216 2.17 13.55 1.79
N SER A 217 2.11 14.88 1.89
CA SER A 217 1.16 15.75 1.20
C SER A 217 1.99 16.71 0.36
N GLY A 218 2.18 16.40 -0.92
CA GLY A 218 3.20 17.05 -1.73
C GLY A 218 4.58 16.91 -1.09
N ASP A 219 5.29 18.03 -0.93
CA ASP A 219 6.63 18.04 -0.34
C ASP A 219 6.66 17.91 1.19
N ARG A 220 5.51 17.98 1.88
CA ARG A 220 5.43 17.94 3.34
C ARG A 220 5.26 16.52 3.86
N LEU A 221 6.12 16.10 4.79
CA LEU A 221 5.93 14.87 5.54
C LEU A 221 4.86 15.10 6.63
N VAL A 222 3.75 14.34 6.57
CA VAL A 222 2.58 14.54 7.42
C VAL A 222 2.22 13.34 8.29
N GLY A 223 2.86 12.20 8.07
CA GLY A 223 2.62 11.00 8.87
C GLY A 223 3.81 10.05 8.84
N SER A 224 3.90 9.20 9.86
CA SER A 224 4.86 8.10 9.88
C SER A 224 4.37 6.98 10.79
N VAL A 225 4.75 5.76 10.46
CA VAL A 225 4.59 4.57 11.30
C VAL A 225 5.79 3.65 11.08
N ARG A 226 6.15 2.88 12.09
CA ARG A 226 7.19 1.85 11.95
C ARG A 226 6.71 0.52 12.50
N ALA A 227 7.28 -0.57 11.99
CA ALA A 227 7.00 -1.89 12.52
C ALA A 227 8.20 -2.83 12.32
N ARG A 228 8.26 -3.89 13.15
CA ARG A 228 9.27 -4.94 13.06
C ARG A 228 8.75 -6.26 13.60
N VAL A 229 9.45 -7.33 13.30
CA VAL A 229 9.27 -8.62 13.98
C VAL A 229 9.71 -8.47 15.45
N GLY A 230 8.93 -8.98 16.38
CA GLY A 230 9.22 -8.93 17.80
C GLY A 230 10.53 -9.64 18.11
N MET A 231 11.40 -9.01 18.91
CA MET A 231 12.70 -9.56 19.26
C MET A 231 12.58 -10.80 20.19
N GLU A 232 11.56 -10.81 21.05
CA GLU A 232 11.30 -11.89 22.01
C GLU A 232 10.35 -12.96 21.45
N ASP A 233 9.43 -12.58 20.56
CA ASP A 233 8.47 -13.46 19.90
C ASP A 233 8.46 -13.20 18.39
N PRO A 234 9.07 -14.07 17.56
CA PRO A 234 9.05 -13.94 16.10
C PRO A 234 7.65 -13.98 15.47
N GLY A 235 6.65 -14.49 16.18
CA GLY A 235 5.26 -14.47 15.75
C GLY A 235 4.53 -13.17 16.07
N GLN A 236 5.20 -12.22 16.72
CA GLN A 236 4.66 -10.90 17.04
C GLN A 236 5.15 -9.86 16.05
N TRP A 237 4.25 -9.02 15.56
CA TRP A 237 4.56 -7.84 14.76
C TRP A 237 4.38 -6.60 15.62
N GLU A 238 5.50 -5.95 15.96
CA GLU A 238 5.53 -4.75 16.79
C GLU A 238 5.32 -3.51 15.94
N ILE A 239 4.23 -2.77 16.20
CA ILE A 239 3.92 -1.50 15.52
C ILE A 239 4.16 -0.36 16.51
N GLY A 240 4.88 0.67 16.08
CA GLY A 240 5.21 1.81 16.92
C GLY A 240 5.32 3.11 16.15
N ARG A 241 5.45 4.22 16.88
CA ARG A 241 5.63 5.55 16.32
C ARG A 241 4.58 5.90 15.26
N LEU A 242 3.31 5.55 15.51
CA LEU A 242 2.18 5.98 14.68
C LEU A 242 1.95 7.48 14.92
N MET A 243 2.30 8.30 13.95
CA MET A 243 2.32 9.75 14.02
C MET A 243 1.57 10.37 12.85
N ILE A 244 0.73 11.36 13.13
CA ILE A 244 0.05 12.20 12.13
C ILE A 244 0.21 13.65 12.56
N ALA A 245 0.56 14.52 11.63
CA ALA A 245 0.71 15.95 11.86
C ALA A 245 -0.53 16.50 12.58
N PRO A 246 -0.34 17.33 13.64
CA PRO A 246 -1.44 17.76 14.51
C PRO A 246 -2.61 18.41 13.75
N ASP A 247 -2.34 19.15 12.70
CA ASP A 247 -3.33 19.82 11.83
C ASP A 247 -4.14 18.88 10.92
N LEU A 248 -3.67 17.62 10.76
CA LEU A 248 -4.35 16.60 9.95
C LEU A 248 -4.96 15.47 10.78
N GLN A 249 -4.93 15.58 12.09
CA GLN A 249 -5.56 14.61 12.99
C GLN A 249 -7.10 14.66 12.87
N GLY A 250 -7.77 13.55 13.21
CA GLY A 250 -9.24 13.45 13.13
C GLY A 250 -9.80 13.07 11.75
N ARG A 251 -8.99 13.02 10.70
CA ARG A 251 -9.39 12.74 9.31
C ARG A 251 -9.30 11.26 8.90
N GLY A 252 -9.13 10.34 9.86
CA GLY A 252 -9.01 8.90 9.54
C GLY A 252 -7.62 8.43 9.13
N ILE A 253 -6.68 9.33 8.81
CA ILE A 253 -5.34 9.03 8.32
C ILE A 253 -4.58 8.08 9.27
N GLY A 254 -4.68 8.28 10.58
CA GLY A 254 -4.02 7.42 11.57
C GLY A 254 -4.59 6.00 11.61
N GLN A 255 -5.85 5.79 11.28
CA GLN A 255 -6.46 4.48 11.16
C GLN A 255 -5.94 3.78 9.88
N ALA A 256 -5.96 4.46 8.76
CA ALA A 256 -5.45 3.93 7.50
C ALA A 256 -3.96 3.57 7.60
N LEU A 257 -3.16 4.39 8.30
CA LEU A 257 -1.74 4.13 8.49
C LEU A 257 -1.48 2.93 9.43
N LEU A 258 -2.33 2.72 10.45
CA LEU A 258 -2.28 1.53 11.30
C LEU A 258 -2.60 0.25 10.50
N GLU A 259 -3.68 0.26 9.75
CA GLU A 259 -4.09 -0.85 8.87
C GLU A 259 -3.01 -1.16 7.82
N TYR A 260 -2.38 -0.12 7.29
CA TYR A 260 -1.24 -0.26 6.39
C TYR A 260 -0.08 -1.00 7.08
N ALA A 261 0.31 -0.60 8.29
CA ALA A 261 1.38 -1.25 9.05
C ALA A 261 1.03 -2.70 9.43
N GLU A 262 -0.23 -2.98 9.81
CA GLU A 262 -0.70 -4.35 10.08
C GLU A 262 -0.58 -5.24 8.85
N SER A 263 -1.00 -4.74 7.71
CA SER A 263 -0.97 -5.50 6.46
C SER A 263 0.45 -5.68 5.90
N ALA A 264 1.48 -4.96 6.42
CA ALA A 264 2.90 -5.16 6.11
C ALA A 264 3.55 -6.31 6.90
N ALA A 265 2.81 -6.92 7.82
CA ALA A 265 3.30 -8.00 8.63
C ALA A 265 3.76 -9.21 7.79
N PRO A 266 4.88 -9.84 8.12
CA PRO A 266 5.35 -11.03 7.41
C PRO A 266 4.41 -12.22 7.62
N ALA A 267 4.49 -13.17 6.69
CA ALA A 267 3.81 -14.46 6.84
C ALA A 267 4.23 -15.14 8.15
N GLY A 268 3.24 -15.76 8.83
CA GLY A 268 3.48 -16.38 10.14
C GLY A 268 3.31 -15.45 11.34
N THR A 269 2.97 -14.19 11.12
CA THR A 269 2.56 -13.30 12.21
C THR A 269 1.27 -13.81 12.85
N ARG A 270 1.33 -14.05 14.17
CA ARG A 270 0.19 -14.50 14.99
C ARG A 270 -0.48 -13.37 15.75
N ARG A 271 0.27 -12.26 15.97
CA ARG A 271 -0.19 -11.17 16.83
C ARG A 271 0.41 -9.84 16.44
N PHE A 272 -0.40 -8.81 16.43
CA PHE A 272 0.04 -7.42 16.42
C PHE A 272 0.21 -6.90 17.84
N TRP A 273 1.24 -6.12 18.08
CA TRP A 273 1.52 -5.49 19.37
C TRP A 273 1.76 -4.00 19.18
N VAL A 274 1.18 -3.20 20.06
CA VAL A 274 1.39 -1.76 20.15
C VAL A 274 1.56 -1.35 21.61
N ASN A 275 2.29 -0.26 21.84
CA ASN A 275 2.44 0.34 23.15
C ASN A 275 2.02 1.81 23.11
N THR A 276 1.33 2.29 24.15
CA THR A 276 0.92 3.69 24.28
C THR A 276 0.89 4.13 25.73
N GLY A 277 0.89 5.43 25.97
CA GLY A 277 0.77 5.98 27.32
C GLY A 277 -0.51 5.53 28.03
N ALA A 278 -0.40 5.15 29.28
CA ALA A 278 -1.53 4.63 30.06
C ALA A 278 -2.68 5.63 30.21
N LYS A 279 -2.41 6.93 30.09
CA LYS A 279 -3.40 8.01 30.15
C LYS A 279 -3.79 8.58 28.77
N SER A 280 -3.27 8.03 27.68
CA SER A 280 -3.56 8.44 26.30
C SER A 280 -4.92 7.92 25.83
N THR A 281 -5.99 8.50 26.39
CA THR A 281 -7.37 8.03 26.17
C THR A 281 -7.77 8.02 24.69
N ALA A 282 -7.26 8.95 23.89
CA ALA A 282 -7.51 9.01 22.46
C ALA A 282 -6.88 7.81 21.72
N ASN A 283 -5.62 7.48 22.03
CA ASN A 283 -4.92 6.33 21.45
C ASN A 283 -5.55 5.01 21.91
N LEU A 284 -5.86 4.87 23.20
CA LEU A 284 -6.53 3.69 23.72
C LEU A 284 -7.86 3.46 23.02
N ARG A 285 -8.66 4.51 22.78
CA ARG A 285 -9.92 4.42 22.01
C ARG A 285 -9.68 3.98 20.56
N ARG A 286 -8.66 4.56 19.91
CA ARG A 286 -8.31 4.20 18.52
C ARG A 286 -7.93 2.73 18.41
N TYR A 287 -7.01 2.25 19.24
CA TYR A 287 -6.57 0.86 19.21
C TYR A 287 -7.68 -0.13 19.55
N ARG A 288 -8.54 0.20 20.54
CA ARG A 288 -9.72 -0.66 20.84
C ARG A 288 -10.68 -0.74 19.66
N ARG A 289 -10.94 0.35 18.94
CA ARG A 289 -11.76 0.35 17.72
C ARG A 289 -11.13 -0.47 16.60
N ALA A 290 -9.81 -0.53 16.54
CA ALA A 290 -9.06 -1.36 15.60
C ALA A 290 -8.97 -2.84 16.02
N GLY A 291 -9.61 -3.25 17.12
CA GLY A 291 -9.66 -4.62 17.60
C GLY A 291 -8.55 -5.01 18.58
N TYR A 292 -7.77 -4.04 19.07
CA TYR A 292 -6.74 -4.32 20.09
C TYR A 292 -7.36 -4.41 21.50
N ARG A 293 -6.84 -5.33 22.30
CA ARG A 293 -7.13 -5.45 23.73
C ARG A 293 -5.91 -5.09 24.58
N VAL A 294 -6.15 -4.42 25.68
CA VAL A 294 -5.09 -4.08 26.65
C VAL A 294 -4.66 -5.34 27.38
N LEU A 295 -3.35 -5.54 27.53
CA LEU A 295 -2.81 -6.62 28.37
C LEU A 295 -2.94 -6.26 29.85
N PRO A 296 -3.28 -7.23 30.74
CA PRO A 296 -3.48 -7.01 32.17
C PRO A 296 -2.14 -6.97 32.94
N ARG A 297 -1.15 -6.29 32.40
CA ARG A 297 0.17 -6.09 33.00
C ARG A 297 0.66 -4.67 32.72
N GLU A 298 1.65 -4.20 33.48
CA GLU A 298 2.35 -2.97 33.11
C GLU A 298 2.94 -3.10 31.71
N GLY A 299 2.90 -2.00 30.95
CA GLY A 299 3.49 -1.95 29.63
C GLY A 299 5.01 -2.16 29.69
N ARG A 300 5.59 -2.54 28.54
CA ARG A 300 7.05 -2.73 28.39
C ARG A 300 7.86 -1.52 28.86
N PHE A 301 7.27 -0.34 28.82
CA PHE A 301 7.90 0.92 29.25
C PHE A 301 7.14 1.54 30.42
N PRO A 302 7.82 2.29 31.30
CA PRO A 302 7.18 2.93 32.45
C PRO A 302 5.99 3.82 32.02
N ARG A 303 4.89 3.73 32.78
CA ARG A 303 3.66 4.53 32.56
C ARG A 303 2.99 4.29 31.19
N THR A 304 3.23 3.16 30.58
CA THR A 304 2.57 2.75 29.33
C THR A 304 1.74 1.51 29.55
N VAL A 305 0.93 1.19 28.55
CA VAL A 305 0.21 -0.09 28.44
C VAL A 305 0.49 -0.73 27.10
N ASP A 306 0.58 -2.04 27.12
CA ASP A 306 0.69 -2.83 25.93
C ASP A 306 -0.71 -3.27 25.46
N LEU A 307 -0.93 -3.21 24.17
CA LEU A 307 -2.14 -3.72 23.55
C LEU A 307 -1.77 -4.73 22.47
N VAL A 308 -2.62 -5.72 22.32
CA VAL A 308 -2.44 -6.77 21.31
C VAL A 308 -3.72 -7.03 20.54
N LYS A 309 -3.55 -7.46 19.30
CA LYS A 309 -4.60 -7.94 18.42
C LYS A 309 -4.12 -9.26 17.81
N ASP A 310 -4.83 -10.34 18.09
CA ASP A 310 -4.50 -11.65 17.53
C ASP A 310 -4.88 -11.66 16.04
N VAL A 311 -4.01 -12.20 15.20
CA VAL A 311 -4.30 -12.43 13.79
C VAL A 311 -5.15 -13.69 13.70
N PRO A 312 -6.30 -13.67 13.02
CA PRO A 312 -7.10 -14.87 12.84
C PRO A 312 -6.24 -15.98 12.25
N THR A 313 -6.15 -17.10 12.95
CA THR A 313 -5.61 -18.33 12.37
C THR A 313 -6.58 -18.79 11.31
N ALA A 314 -6.11 -18.80 10.05
CA ALA A 314 -6.87 -19.34 8.92
C ALA A 314 -7.07 -20.86 9.10
#